data_0124236c5c6a1eee762630178d37d5b6
#
_entry.id   0124236c5c6a1eee762630178d37d5b6
#
_cell.length_a   1.000
_cell.length_b   1.000
_cell.length_c   1.000
_cell.angle_alpha   90.00
_cell.angle_beta   90.00
_cell.angle_gamma   90.00
#
_symmetry.space_group_name_H-M   'P 1'
#
loop_
_entity.id
_entity.type
_entity.pdbx_description
1 polymer ?
#
loop_
_entity_poly.entity_id
_entity_poly.type
_entity_poly.pdbx_seq_one_letter_code
_entity_poly.pdbx_strand_id
1 'polypeptide(L)'
;MQILEHGQAQERTLLFFPCTAEPVWAFADTITLLSQRWHVFQVVYDGHQPEYPGDFTSVEQTVDEVISYLKSHGVSRLGGAYGCSMGGACLTRLLALGEMPIDRAIIDGGITPYQLPHLVRKLLLWRDIESFKMAANSRKILEAAFPPERFTPTGHDPKKEYDAMEAYLKTFSDRTIRNIFWSANNYALPKCPAKTGTKLTYWYGDDEKRDRRRDIQFIKRYFPQARIHGIPKMAHAELVMVHPEKFCWYAEKFLTLQTEEA
;
A
#
# COMPACT_ATOMS: atom_id res chain seq x y z
N MET A 1 -14.75 -5.52 -1.51
CA MET A 1 -13.80 -4.57 -2.12
C MET A 1 -14.09 -4.37 -3.60
N GLN A 2 -13.48 -3.37 -4.26
CA GLN A 2 -13.54 -3.18 -5.71
C GLN A 2 -12.13 -3.27 -6.30
N ILE A 3 -12.04 -3.59 -7.57
CA ILE A 3 -10.79 -3.46 -8.34
C ILE A 3 -11.09 -2.58 -9.55
N LEU A 4 -10.31 -1.51 -9.69
CA LEU A 4 -10.34 -0.64 -10.87
C LEU A 4 -9.26 -1.11 -11.84
N GLU A 5 -9.64 -1.29 -13.09
CA GLU A 5 -8.72 -1.74 -14.13
C GLU A 5 -8.34 -0.59 -15.04
N HIS A 6 -7.03 -0.42 -15.26
CA HIS A 6 -6.47 0.62 -16.13
C HIS A 6 -5.48 -0.02 -17.11
N GLY A 7 -5.41 0.51 -18.33
CA GLY A 7 -4.48 0.01 -19.34
C GLY A 7 -4.73 -1.42 -19.80
N GLN A 8 -6.00 -1.84 -19.95
CA GLN A 8 -6.40 -3.21 -20.30
C GLN A 8 -5.82 -3.72 -21.62
N ALA A 9 -5.34 -2.83 -22.50
CA ALA A 9 -4.67 -3.22 -23.74
C ALA A 9 -3.22 -3.72 -23.53
N GLN A 10 -2.68 -3.60 -22.32
CA GLN A 10 -1.31 -4.00 -22.01
C GLN A 10 -1.26 -5.49 -21.64
N GLU A 11 -0.23 -6.19 -22.12
CA GLU A 11 -0.02 -7.62 -21.81
C GLU A 11 0.52 -7.87 -20.38
N ARG A 12 1.29 -6.90 -19.85
CA ARG A 12 1.89 -7.02 -18.51
C ARG A 12 0.89 -6.61 -17.44
N THR A 13 0.69 -7.45 -16.45
CA THR A 13 -0.24 -7.23 -15.36
C THR A 13 0.47 -6.71 -14.10
N LEU A 14 -0.08 -5.68 -13.47
CA LEU A 14 0.40 -5.11 -12.22
C LEU A 14 -0.74 -5.02 -11.20
N LEU A 15 -0.58 -5.66 -10.06
CA LEU A 15 -1.47 -5.49 -8.92
C LEU A 15 -0.99 -4.32 -8.06
N PHE A 16 -1.89 -3.37 -7.77
CA PHE A 16 -1.58 -2.17 -7.01
C PHE A 16 -2.44 -2.10 -5.74
N PHE A 17 -1.80 -2.26 -4.58
CA PHE A 17 -2.41 -2.04 -3.27
C PHE A 17 -2.04 -0.65 -2.76
N PRO A 18 -2.97 0.31 -2.69
CA PRO A 18 -2.70 1.66 -2.19
C PRO A 18 -2.44 1.68 -0.68
N CYS A 19 -2.02 2.83 -0.16
CA CYS A 19 -2.03 3.11 1.27
C CYS A 19 -3.47 3.10 1.82
N THR A 20 -3.61 2.91 3.13
CA THR A 20 -4.90 3.17 3.78
C THR A 20 -5.15 4.66 3.95
N ALA A 21 -6.41 5.02 4.04
CA ALA A 21 -6.87 6.39 4.25
C ALA A 21 -6.44 7.39 3.16
N GLU A 22 -6.14 6.86 1.97
CA GLU A 22 -5.86 7.65 0.79
C GLU A 22 -6.94 7.41 -0.28
N PRO A 23 -7.50 8.47 -0.85
CA PRO A 23 -8.51 8.34 -1.89
C PRO A 23 -7.91 7.84 -3.21
N VAL A 24 -8.76 7.28 -4.08
CA VAL A 24 -8.32 6.80 -5.40
C VAL A 24 -7.62 7.88 -6.21
N TRP A 25 -8.11 9.13 -6.14
CA TRP A 25 -7.53 10.24 -6.88
C TRP A 25 -6.11 10.62 -6.44
N ALA A 26 -5.70 10.31 -5.21
CA ALA A 26 -4.34 10.58 -4.74
C ALA A 26 -3.25 9.78 -5.51
N PHE A 27 -3.67 8.74 -6.23
CA PHE A 27 -2.77 7.91 -7.05
C PHE A 27 -3.03 8.10 -8.56
N ALA A 28 -3.91 9.03 -8.96
CA ALA A 28 -4.37 9.15 -10.35
C ALA A 28 -3.21 9.35 -11.35
N ASP A 29 -2.27 10.24 -11.04
CA ASP A 29 -1.13 10.51 -11.91
C ASP A 29 -0.21 9.30 -12.04
N THR A 30 0.08 8.64 -10.92
CA THR A 30 0.88 7.41 -10.88
C THR A 30 0.22 6.28 -11.66
N ILE A 31 -1.06 6.05 -11.45
CA ILE A 31 -1.83 5.03 -12.17
C ILE A 31 -1.88 5.34 -13.67
N THR A 32 -2.08 6.60 -14.04
CA THR A 32 -2.07 7.04 -15.43
C THR A 32 -0.75 6.71 -16.11
N LEU A 33 0.38 6.99 -15.48
CA LEU A 33 1.70 6.66 -16.04
C LEU A 33 1.95 5.15 -16.10
N LEU A 34 1.61 4.41 -15.04
CA LEU A 34 1.74 2.95 -15.01
C LEU A 34 0.90 2.28 -16.11
N SER A 35 -0.32 2.76 -16.32
CA SER A 35 -1.27 2.18 -17.29
C SER A 35 -0.83 2.31 -18.75
N GLN A 36 0.17 3.12 -19.04
CA GLN A 36 0.79 3.20 -20.37
C GLN A 36 1.58 1.93 -20.73
N ARG A 37 1.99 1.13 -19.73
CA ARG A 37 2.84 -0.06 -19.90
C ARG A 37 2.33 -1.31 -19.21
N TRP A 38 1.34 -1.14 -18.29
CA TRP A 38 0.80 -2.20 -17.47
C TRP A 38 -0.72 -2.22 -17.52
N HIS A 39 -1.30 -3.40 -17.56
CA HIS A 39 -2.68 -3.59 -17.15
C HIS A 39 -2.70 -3.57 -15.61
N VAL A 40 -3.14 -2.48 -15.04
CA VAL A 40 -3.09 -2.22 -13.60
C VAL A 40 -4.42 -2.62 -12.95
N PHE A 41 -4.35 -3.50 -11.97
CA PHE A 41 -5.43 -3.86 -11.06
C PHE A 41 -5.28 -3.03 -9.77
N GLN A 42 -5.93 -1.89 -9.70
CA GLN A 42 -5.90 -1.02 -8.52
C GLN A 42 -6.96 -1.46 -7.51
N VAL A 43 -6.53 -1.89 -6.34
CA VAL A 43 -7.43 -2.29 -5.25
C VAL A 43 -8.07 -1.07 -4.59
N VAL A 44 -9.39 -1.11 -4.40
CA VAL A 44 -10.15 -0.16 -3.59
C VAL A 44 -10.73 -0.90 -2.40
N TYR A 45 -10.24 -0.58 -1.21
CA TYR A 45 -10.68 -1.24 0.01
C TYR A 45 -12.12 -0.87 0.37
N ASP A 46 -12.86 -1.80 0.97
CA ASP A 46 -14.16 -1.48 1.54
C ASP A 46 -14.06 -0.36 2.57
N GLY A 47 -15.04 0.54 2.58
CA GLY A 47 -15.09 1.69 3.47
C GLY A 47 -14.04 2.78 3.20
N HIS A 48 -13.31 2.70 2.08
CA HIS A 48 -12.34 3.73 1.67
C HIS A 48 -12.86 4.65 0.57
N GLN A 49 -14.00 4.34 -0.02
CA GLN A 49 -14.61 5.21 -1.03
C GLN A 49 -16.11 5.34 -0.75
N PRO A 50 -16.64 6.57 -0.68
CA PRO A 50 -18.07 6.79 -0.43
C PRO A 50 -18.99 6.11 -1.45
N GLU A 51 -18.51 5.96 -2.70
CA GLU A 51 -19.26 5.33 -3.79
C GLU A 51 -19.39 3.80 -3.64
N TYR A 52 -18.52 3.19 -2.82
CA TYR A 52 -18.51 1.75 -2.56
C TYR A 52 -18.82 1.49 -1.08
N PRO A 53 -20.10 1.32 -0.73
CA PRO A 53 -20.52 1.15 0.66
C PRO A 53 -19.97 -0.14 1.25
N GLY A 54 -19.70 -0.11 2.53
CA GLY A 54 -19.17 -1.24 3.29
C GLY A 54 -18.18 -0.76 4.34
N ASP A 55 -17.68 -1.69 5.13
CA ASP A 55 -16.62 -1.43 6.10
C ASP A 55 -15.41 -2.30 5.77
N PHE A 56 -14.22 -1.73 5.89
CA PHE A 56 -12.99 -2.52 5.87
C PHE A 56 -13.03 -3.55 7.01
N THR A 57 -12.73 -4.79 6.70
CA THR A 57 -12.77 -5.89 7.66
C THR A 57 -11.37 -6.28 8.12
N SER A 58 -10.53 -6.74 7.19
CA SER A 58 -9.16 -7.15 7.53
C SER A 58 -8.27 -7.29 6.28
N VAL A 59 -6.97 -7.32 6.52
CA VAL A 59 -5.95 -7.65 5.50
C VAL A 59 -6.21 -9.04 4.91
N GLU A 60 -6.61 -10.01 5.75
CA GLU A 60 -6.90 -11.38 5.33
C GLU A 60 -8.02 -11.42 4.31
N GLN A 61 -9.17 -10.81 4.65
CA GLN A 61 -10.33 -10.79 3.76
C GLN A 61 -10.00 -10.07 2.45
N THR A 62 -9.33 -8.93 2.51
CA THR A 62 -8.92 -8.20 1.30
C THR A 62 -8.07 -9.07 0.37
N VAL A 63 -7.09 -9.79 0.92
CA VAL A 63 -6.21 -10.65 0.12
C VAL A 63 -6.99 -11.82 -0.49
N ASP A 64 -7.87 -12.46 0.29
CA ASP A 64 -8.68 -13.59 -0.18
C ASP A 64 -9.64 -13.13 -1.31
N GLU A 65 -10.25 -11.95 -1.19
CA GLU A 65 -11.10 -11.35 -2.22
C GLU A 65 -10.32 -10.97 -3.48
N VAL A 66 -9.10 -10.40 -3.34
CA VAL A 66 -8.22 -10.08 -4.48
C VAL A 66 -7.84 -11.34 -5.24
N ILE A 67 -7.43 -12.40 -4.54
CA ILE A 67 -7.10 -13.69 -5.16
C ILE A 67 -8.31 -14.24 -5.93
N SER A 68 -9.48 -14.21 -5.31
CA SER A 68 -10.73 -14.69 -5.92
C SER A 68 -11.09 -13.89 -7.16
N TYR A 69 -10.98 -12.57 -7.10
CA TYR A 69 -11.22 -11.68 -8.23
C TYR A 69 -10.28 -12.00 -9.40
N LEU A 70 -8.98 -12.02 -9.18
CA LEU A 70 -7.99 -12.27 -10.22
C LEU A 70 -8.21 -13.63 -10.88
N LYS A 71 -8.42 -14.69 -10.08
CA LYS A 71 -8.70 -16.03 -10.60
C LYS A 71 -9.99 -16.08 -11.46
N SER A 72 -11.07 -15.41 -11.01
CA SER A 72 -12.35 -15.37 -11.75
C SER A 72 -12.27 -14.58 -13.05
N HIS A 73 -11.31 -13.65 -13.17
CA HIS A 73 -11.04 -12.87 -14.39
C HIS A 73 -9.92 -13.49 -15.26
N GLY A 74 -9.55 -14.74 -15.01
CA GLY A 74 -8.58 -15.48 -15.82
C GLY A 74 -7.12 -15.06 -15.60
N VAL A 75 -6.82 -14.25 -14.56
CA VAL A 75 -5.45 -13.86 -14.23
C VAL A 75 -4.81 -14.98 -13.44
N SER A 76 -3.94 -15.75 -14.08
CA SER A 76 -3.22 -16.87 -13.45
C SER A 76 -1.83 -16.49 -12.94
N ARG A 77 -1.30 -15.34 -13.35
CA ARG A 77 0.02 -14.82 -13.00
C ARG A 77 0.05 -13.30 -13.09
N LEU A 78 0.82 -12.66 -12.23
CA LEU A 78 1.09 -11.21 -12.26
C LEU A 78 2.55 -10.96 -12.64
N GLY A 79 2.79 -10.08 -13.61
CA GLY A 79 4.14 -9.61 -13.95
C GLY A 79 4.76 -8.78 -12.82
N GLY A 80 3.91 -8.00 -12.14
CA GLY A 80 4.31 -7.16 -11.02
C GLY A 80 3.26 -7.03 -9.92
N ALA A 81 3.71 -6.66 -8.72
CA ALA A 81 2.83 -6.22 -7.64
C ALA A 81 3.49 -5.11 -6.83
N TYR A 82 2.71 -4.12 -6.45
CA TYR A 82 3.10 -3.02 -5.57
C TYR A 82 2.15 -2.92 -4.38
N GLY A 83 2.69 -2.62 -3.22
CA GLY A 83 1.86 -2.37 -2.03
C GLY A 83 2.52 -1.41 -1.06
N CYS A 84 1.82 -0.32 -0.73
CA CYS A 84 2.29 0.72 0.18
C CYS A 84 1.59 0.64 1.53
N SER A 85 2.32 0.79 2.63
CA SER A 85 1.75 0.87 3.98
C SER A 85 0.89 -0.35 4.33
N MET A 86 -0.42 -0.19 4.57
CA MET A 86 -1.38 -1.29 4.71
C MET A 86 -1.45 -2.13 3.42
N GLY A 87 -1.34 -1.52 2.25
CA GLY A 87 -1.22 -2.26 0.99
C GLY A 87 0.02 -3.14 0.96
N GLY A 88 1.12 -2.71 1.59
CA GLY A 88 2.29 -3.55 1.82
C GLY A 88 2.03 -4.72 2.76
N ALA A 89 1.13 -4.58 3.75
CA ALA A 89 0.67 -5.70 4.58
C ALA A 89 -0.13 -6.72 3.75
N CYS A 90 -1.04 -6.24 2.89
CA CYS A 90 -1.79 -7.09 1.96
C CYS A 90 -0.84 -7.85 1.02
N LEU A 91 0.11 -7.16 0.41
CA LEU A 91 1.09 -7.77 -0.47
C LEU A 91 2.00 -8.76 0.26
N THR A 92 2.44 -8.44 1.48
CA THR A 92 3.21 -9.37 2.34
C THR A 92 2.45 -10.68 2.56
N ARG A 93 1.15 -10.60 2.88
CA ARG A 93 0.31 -11.78 3.05
C ARG A 93 0.12 -12.54 1.74
N LEU A 94 -0.18 -11.86 0.65
CA LEU A 94 -0.35 -12.47 -0.68
C LEU A 94 0.90 -13.28 -1.09
N LEU A 95 2.07 -12.69 -0.93
CA LEU A 95 3.36 -13.35 -1.19
C LEU A 95 3.60 -14.54 -0.26
N ALA A 96 3.23 -14.41 1.01
CA ALA A 96 3.42 -15.49 1.99
C ALA A 96 2.53 -16.70 1.70
N LEU A 97 1.31 -16.49 1.22
CA LEU A 97 0.40 -17.56 0.81
C LEU A 97 0.85 -18.28 -0.47
N GLY A 98 1.43 -17.54 -1.43
CA GLY A 98 1.88 -18.07 -2.71
C GLY A 98 0.78 -18.59 -3.64
N GLU A 99 -0.47 -18.21 -3.38
CA GLU A 99 -1.63 -18.65 -4.17
C GLU A 99 -1.78 -17.94 -5.51
N MET A 100 -1.08 -16.82 -5.69
CA MET A 100 -0.99 -16.07 -6.94
C MET A 100 0.48 -15.95 -7.32
N PRO A 101 0.93 -16.54 -8.42
CA PRO A 101 2.27 -16.36 -8.95
C PRO A 101 2.54 -14.90 -9.31
N ILE A 102 3.64 -14.34 -8.79
CA ILE A 102 4.06 -12.96 -9.02
C ILE A 102 5.53 -12.96 -9.37
N ASP A 103 5.90 -12.33 -10.49
CA ASP A 103 7.30 -12.29 -10.93
C ASP A 103 8.13 -11.37 -10.06
N ARG A 104 7.63 -10.17 -9.82
CA ARG A 104 8.33 -9.15 -9.05
C ARG A 104 7.38 -8.39 -8.14
N ALA A 105 7.84 -8.09 -6.93
CA ALA A 105 7.01 -7.39 -5.94
C ALA A 105 7.78 -6.28 -5.23
N ILE A 106 7.11 -5.16 -5.03
CA ILE A 106 7.62 -3.99 -4.30
C ILE A 106 6.70 -3.78 -3.09
N ILE A 107 7.25 -3.97 -1.89
CA ILE A 107 6.60 -3.58 -0.64
C ILE A 107 7.19 -2.23 -0.24
N ASP A 108 6.39 -1.17 -0.18
CA ASP A 108 6.82 0.19 0.10
C ASP A 108 6.31 0.66 1.46
N GLY A 109 7.20 0.82 2.43
CA GLY A 109 6.84 1.18 3.81
C GLY A 109 5.82 0.22 4.44
N GLY A 110 5.77 -1.03 3.94
CA GLY A 110 4.73 -1.98 4.30
C GLY A 110 4.79 -2.38 5.77
N ILE A 111 3.62 -2.40 6.40
CA ILE A 111 3.46 -2.74 7.80
C ILE A 111 3.51 -4.27 7.94
N THR A 112 4.26 -4.75 8.94
CA THR A 112 4.38 -6.18 9.26
C THR A 112 3.65 -6.52 10.56
N PRO A 113 3.23 -7.77 10.79
CA PRO A 113 2.53 -8.14 12.02
C PRO A 113 3.49 -8.08 13.22
N TYR A 114 3.19 -7.20 14.17
CA TYR A 114 4.10 -6.92 15.30
C TYR A 114 4.08 -7.96 16.42
N GLN A 115 3.05 -8.79 16.48
CA GLN A 115 2.88 -9.84 17.52
C GLN A 115 3.08 -9.31 18.95
N LEU A 116 2.56 -8.12 19.23
CA LEU A 116 2.69 -7.44 20.52
C LEU A 116 1.74 -8.03 21.57
N PRO A 117 2.07 -7.92 22.88
CA PRO A 117 1.15 -8.27 23.95
C PRO A 117 -0.20 -7.54 23.83
N HIS A 118 -1.29 -8.20 24.20
CA HIS A 118 -2.66 -7.73 23.99
C HIS A 118 -2.94 -6.30 24.51
N LEU A 119 -2.41 -5.95 25.69
CA LEU A 119 -2.58 -4.61 26.26
C LEU A 119 -1.85 -3.54 25.42
N VAL A 120 -0.65 -3.85 24.94
CA VAL A 120 0.11 -2.95 24.07
C VAL A 120 -0.62 -2.72 22.75
N ARG A 121 -1.18 -3.80 22.16
CA ARG A 121 -2.01 -3.67 20.94
C ARG A 121 -3.22 -2.78 21.14
N LYS A 122 -3.92 -2.91 22.28
CA LYS A 122 -5.07 -2.04 22.60
C LYS A 122 -4.67 -0.58 22.74
N LEU A 123 -3.53 -0.31 23.39
CA LEU A 123 -3.03 1.05 23.56
C LEU A 123 -2.64 1.69 22.21
N LEU A 124 -1.94 0.94 21.36
CA LEU A 124 -1.59 1.40 20.01
C LEU A 124 -2.85 1.65 19.17
N LEU A 125 -3.80 0.72 19.20
CA LEU A 125 -5.06 0.88 18.49
C LEU A 125 -5.79 2.17 18.92
N TRP A 126 -5.91 2.40 20.24
CA TRP A 126 -6.53 3.62 20.75
C TRP A 126 -5.79 4.87 20.26
N ARG A 127 -4.46 4.90 20.39
CA ARG A 127 -3.63 6.02 19.90
C ARG A 127 -3.86 6.30 18.41
N ASP A 128 -3.85 5.24 17.60
CA ASP A 128 -3.94 5.38 16.13
C ASP A 128 -5.34 5.84 15.71
N ILE A 129 -6.41 5.35 16.36
CA ILE A 129 -7.78 5.83 16.16
C ILE A 129 -7.91 7.32 16.52
N GLU A 130 -7.39 7.72 17.69
CA GLU A 130 -7.45 9.12 18.11
C GLU A 130 -6.63 10.03 17.19
N SER A 131 -5.45 9.58 16.75
CA SER A 131 -4.62 10.33 15.80
C SER A 131 -5.34 10.53 14.47
N PHE A 132 -5.98 9.49 13.94
CA PHE A 132 -6.80 9.58 12.72
C PHE A 132 -7.95 10.58 12.88
N LYS A 133 -8.72 10.46 13.97
CA LYS A 133 -9.84 11.36 14.26
C LYS A 133 -9.40 12.82 14.42
N MET A 134 -8.26 13.05 15.06
CA MET A 134 -7.69 14.40 15.17
C MET A 134 -7.33 14.96 13.80
N ALA A 135 -6.67 14.19 12.94
CA ALA A 135 -6.32 14.62 11.59
C ALA A 135 -7.58 14.88 10.73
N ALA A 136 -8.58 14.01 10.80
CA ALA A 136 -9.84 14.15 10.07
C ALA A 136 -10.68 15.39 10.49
N ASN A 137 -10.50 15.88 11.72
CA ASN A 137 -11.28 16.99 12.27
C ASN A 137 -10.47 18.28 12.47
N SER A 138 -9.20 18.30 12.10
CA SER A 138 -8.35 19.48 12.25
C SER A 138 -7.38 19.64 11.09
N ARG A 139 -7.66 20.60 10.22
CA ARG A 139 -6.79 21.00 9.12
C ARG A 139 -5.34 21.24 9.59
N LYS A 140 -5.17 21.94 10.70
CA LYS A 140 -3.85 22.20 11.26
C LYS A 140 -3.08 20.93 11.63
N ILE A 141 -3.77 19.90 12.14
CA ILE A 141 -3.15 18.62 12.48
C ILE A 141 -2.82 17.85 11.20
N LEU A 142 -3.73 17.85 10.23
CA LEU A 142 -3.51 17.22 8.92
C LEU A 142 -2.29 17.82 8.21
N GLU A 143 -2.20 19.14 8.13
CA GLU A 143 -1.06 19.84 7.53
C GLU A 143 0.25 19.66 8.32
N ALA A 144 0.18 19.52 9.64
CA ALA A 144 1.36 19.22 10.44
C ALA A 144 1.87 17.79 10.23
N ALA A 145 0.97 16.83 10.00
CA ALA A 145 1.32 15.44 9.68
C ALA A 145 1.82 15.28 8.24
N PHE A 146 1.21 16.01 7.33
CA PHE A 146 1.50 16.01 5.89
C PHE A 146 1.66 17.46 5.42
N PRO A 147 2.86 18.05 5.50
CA PRO A 147 3.07 19.45 5.10
C PRO A 147 2.72 19.70 3.63
N PRO A 148 1.86 20.70 3.31
CA PRO A 148 1.38 20.93 1.94
C PRO A 148 2.48 21.16 0.92
N GLU A 149 3.55 21.84 1.31
CA GLU A 149 4.73 22.09 0.46
C GLU A 149 5.47 20.81 0.06
N ARG A 150 5.21 19.72 0.76
CA ARG A 150 5.84 18.42 0.51
C ARG A 150 4.87 17.40 -0.08
N PHE A 151 3.60 17.43 0.33
CA PHE A 151 2.61 16.41 -0.02
C PHE A 151 1.61 16.85 -1.08
N THR A 152 1.83 18.00 -1.73
CA THR A 152 1.04 18.40 -2.89
C THR A 152 1.83 18.11 -4.17
N PRO A 153 1.28 17.32 -5.12
CA PRO A 153 1.93 17.09 -6.40
C PRO A 153 2.15 18.39 -7.18
N THR A 154 3.21 18.43 -7.98
CA THR A 154 3.53 19.59 -8.81
C THR A 154 2.38 19.92 -9.75
N GLY A 155 1.94 21.17 -9.75
CA GLY A 155 0.83 21.65 -10.58
C GLY A 155 -0.55 21.52 -9.94
N HIS A 156 -0.67 20.91 -8.76
CA HIS A 156 -1.89 20.84 -7.98
C HIS A 156 -2.06 22.04 -7.06
N ASP A 157 -3.32 22.38 -6.72
CA ASP A 157 -3.63 23.43 -5.76
C ASP A 157 -3.70 22.84 -4.34
N PRO A 158 -2.74 23.17 -3.44
CA PRO A 158 -2.69 22.63 -2.10
C PRO A 158 -3.99 22.80 -1.33
N LYS A 159 -4.65 23.95 -1.51
CA LYS A 159 -5.91 24.22 -0.80
C LYS A 159 -7.01 23.25 -1.22
N LYS A 160 -7.17 23.02 -2.52
CA LYS A 160 -8.18 22.09 -3.06
C LYS A 160 -7.89 20.65 -2.63
N GLU A 161 -6.62 20.21 -2.73
CA GLU A 161 -6.22 18.87 -2.31
C GLU A 161 -6.56 18.61 -0.84
N TYR A 162 -6.22 19.54 0.04
CA TYR A 162 -6.47 19.37 1.47
C TYR A 162 -7.94 19.57 1.86
N ASP A 163 -8.69 20.42 1.17
CA ASP A 163 -10.15 20.53 1.33
C ASP A 163 -10.82 19.19 0.96
N ALA A 164 -10.39 18.57 -0.14
CA ALA A 164 -10.87 17.25 -0.58
C ALA A 164 -10.45 16.13 0.38
N MET A 165 -9.19 16.13 0.85
CA MET A 165 -8.70 15.16 1.80
C MET A 165 -9.43 15.23 3.14
N GLU A 166 -9.65 16.44 3.67
CA GLU A 166 -10.40 16.62 4.91
C GLU A 166 -11.85 16.11 4.79
N ALA A 167 -12.50 16.41 3.68
CA ALA A 167 -13.84 15.90 3.39
C ALA A 167 -13.84 14.36 3.30
N TYR A 168 -12.86 13.79 2.62
CA TYR A 168 -12.70 12.35 2.46
C TYR A 168 -12.45 11.63 3.79
N LEU A 169 -11.54 12.12 4.64
CA LEU A 169 -11.25 11.49 5.93
C LEU A 169 -12.48 11.42 6.86
N LYS A 170 -13.41 12.37 6.72
CA LYS A 170 -14.67 12.39 7.48
C LYS A 170 -15.68 11.32 7.02
N THR A 171 -15.48 10.68 5.87
CA THR A 171 -16.38 9.63 5.38
C THR A 171 -16.16 8.27 6.05
N PHE A 172 -15.03 8.09 6.74
CA PHE A 172 -14.69 6.83 7.37
C PHE A 172 -15.58 6.52 8.57
N SER A 173 -16.16 5.31 8.58
CA SER A 173 -16.85 4.81 9.75
C SER A 173 -15.87 4.48 10.90
N ASP A 174 -16.34 4.58 12.14
CA ASP A 174 -15.55 4.14 13.31
C ASP A 174 -15.14 2.66 13.22
N ARG A 175 -15.95 1.83 12.56
CA ARG A 175 -15.68 0.41 12.36
C ARG A 175 -14.52 0.23 11.36
N THR A 176 -14.54 0.93 10.25
CA THR A 176 -13.46 0.90 9.26
C THR A 176 -12.15 1.39 9.89
N ILE A 177 -12.14 2.54 10.56
CA ILE A 177 -10.95 3.07 11.23
C ILE A 177 -10.37 2.05 12.21
N ARG A 178 -11.21 1.48 13.07
CA ARG A 178 -10.79 0.46 14.03
C ARG A 178 -10.19 -0.77 13.37
N ASN A 179 -10.84 -1.28 12.33
CA ASN A 179 -10.40 -2.49 11.64
C ASN A 179 -9.11 -2.30 10.86
N ILE A 180 -8.90 -1.13 10.26
CA ILE A 180 -7.64 -0.75 9.61
C ILE A 180 -6.48 -0.90 10.59
N PHE A 181 -6.51 -0.15 11.68
CA PHE A 181 -5.39 -0.11 12.64
C PHE A 181 -5.23 -1.41 13.44
N TRP A 182 -6.32 -2.14 13.65
CA TRP A 182 -6.22 -3.46 14.26
C TRP A 182 -5.58 -4.47 13.29
N SER A 183 -6.07 -4.56 12.06
CA SER A 183 -5.65 -5.58 11.12
C SER A 183 -4.24 -5.36 10.57
N ALA A 184 -3.90 -4.13 10.18
CA ALA A 184 -2.61 -3.84 9.55
C ALA A 184 -1.39 -4.27 10.38
N ASN A 185 -1.50 -4.24 11.70
CA ASN A 185 -0.43 -4.64 12.62
C ASN A 185 -0.55 -6.08 13.15
N ASN A 186 -1.64 -6.79 12.83
CA ASN A 186 -1.96 -8.08 13.48
C ASN A 186 -2.45 -9.16 12.52
N TYR A 187 -2.31 -8.97 11.22
CA TYR A 187 -2.73 -9.97 10.24
C TYR A 187 -1.94 -11.28 10.39
N ALA A 188 -2.59 -12.38 10.02
CA ALA A 188 -2.02 -13.71 10.12
C ALA A 188 -1.11 -14.02 8.92
N LEU A 189 0.01 -14.64 9.19
CA LEU A 189 0.92 -15.19 8.20
C LEU A 189 1.19 -16.68 8.47
N PRO A 190 1.49 -17.49 7.44
CA PRO A 190 2.05 -18.82 7.60
C PRO A 190 3.34 -18.77 8.42
N LYS A 191 3.73 -19.88 9.08
CA LYS A 191 5.02 -19.96 9.81
C LYS A 191 6.21 -19.65 8.91
N CYS A 192 6.14 -20.08 7.65
CA CYS A 192 7.13 -19.80 6.60
C CYS A 192 6.40 -19.36 5.35
N PRO A 193 6.96 -18.40 4.58
CA PRO A 193 6.38 -17.99 3.32
C PRO A 193 6.48 -19.10 2.27
N ALA A 194 5.56 -19.10 1.32
CA ALA A 194 5.64 -19.96 0.15
C ALA A 194 6.90 -19.65 -0.67
N LYS A 195 7.53 -20.71 -1.23
CA LYS A 195 8.70 -20.58 -2.12
C LYS A 195 8.22 -20.35 -3.55
N THR A 196 7.99 -19.10 -3.92
CA THR A 196 7.38 -18.74 -5.22
C THR A 196 8.38 -18.31 -6.30
N GLY A 197 9.63 -18.10 -5.95
CA GLY A 197 10.63 -17.53 -6.88
C GLY A 197 10.44 -16.03 -7.16
N THR A 198 9.47 -15.38 -6.53
CA THR A 198 9.21 -13.94 -6.66
C THR A 198 10.45 -13.13 -6.29
N LYS A 199 10.86 -12.21 -7.16
CA LYS A 199 11.90 -11.23 -6.83
C LYS A 199 11.24 -10.11 -6.02
N LEU A 200 11.67 -9.95 -4.76
CA LEU A 200 11.07 -9.03 -3.80
C LEU A 200 12.03 -7.91 -3.44
N THR A 201 11.53 -6.68 -3.41
CA THR A 201 12.19 -5.55 -2.77
C THR A 201 11.28 -4.89 -1.74
N TYR A 202 11.86 -4.48 -0.62
CA TYR A 202 11.21 -3.65 0.38
C TYR A 202 11.78 -2.24 0.31
N TRP A 203 10.95 -1.28 -0.01
CA TRP A 203 11.28 0.14 -0.07
C TRP A 203 10.84 0.84 1.20
N TYR A 204 11.48 1.95 1.52
CA TYR A 204 11.07 2.89 2.55
C TYR A 204 11.67 4.25 2.25
N GLY A 205 10.99 5.32 2.59
CA GLY A 205 11.57 6.67 2.56
C GLY A 205 12.62 6.82 3.66
N ASP A 206 13.74 7.47 3.38
CA ASP A 206 14.82 7.60 4.36
C ASP A 206 14.38 8.33 5.64
N ASP A 207 13.39 9.21 5.54
CA ASP A 207 12.85 9.96 6.69
C ASP A 207 12.03 9.06 7.64
N GLU A 208 11.46 7.95 7.14
CA GLU A 208 10.73 6.97 7.97
C GLU A 208 11.60 5.77 8.42
N LYS A 209 12.88 5.73 8.06
CA LYS A 209 13.77 4.59 8.34
C LYS A 209 13.73 4.10 9.78
N ARG A 210 13.65 5.03 10.74
CA ARG A 210 13.59 4.71 12.17
C ARG A 210 12.30 3.96 12.51
N ASP A 211 11.19 4.39 11.96
CA ASP A 211 9.87 3.83 12.22
C ASP A 211 9.70 2.47 11.55
N ARG A 212 10.30 2.29 10.36
CA ARG A 212 10.30 1.02 9.60
C ARG A 212 11.33 0.00 10.09
N ARG A 213 12.11 0.28 11.12
CA ARG A 213 13.17 -0.62 11.60
C ARG A 213 12.68 -2.03 11.92
N ARG A 214 11.50 -2.15 12.54
CA ARG A 214 10.90 -3.46 12.88
C ARG A 214 10.45 -4.19 11.62
N ASP A 215 9.82 -3.48 10.70
CA ASP A 215 9.34 -4.03 9.43
C ASP A 215 10.51 -4.54 8.59
N ILE A 216 11.57 -3.75 8.47
CA ILE A 216 12.81 -4.14 7.76
C ILE A 216 13.42 -5.42 8.39
N GLN A 217 13.47 -5.50 9.71
CA GLN A 217 14.00 -6.70 10.40
C GLN A 217 13.10 -7.91 10.18
N PHE A 218 11.77 -7.72 10.19
CA PHE A 218 10.83 -8.78 9.91
C PHE A 218 11.00 -9.28 8.47
N ILE A 219 11.01 -8.40 7.49
CA ILE A 219 11.14 -8.75 6.06
C ILE A 219 12.45 -9.50 5.81
N LYS A 220 13.59 -9.04 6.34
CA LYS A 220 14.88 -9.73 6.22
C LYS A 220 14.87 -11.15 6.78
N ARG A 221 14.11 -11.39 7.83
CA ARG A 221 14.00 -12.72 8.45
C ARG A 221 12.99 -13.60 7.74
N TYR A 222 11.84 -13.03 7.35
CA TYR A 222 10.72 -13.79 6.81
C TYR A 222 10.86 -14.04 5.30
N PHE A 223 11.43 -13.07 4.56
CA PHE A 223 11.79 -13.17 3.16
C PHE A 223 13.29 -12.89 2.96
N PRO A 224 14.18 -13.85 3.27
CA PRO A 224 15.65 -13.61 3.25
C PRO A 224 16.19 -13.14 1.90
N GLN A 225 15.49 -13.47 0.80
CA GLN A 225 15.85 -13.06 -0.57
C GLN A 225 15.45 -11.62 -0.90
N ALA A 226 14.67 -10.94 -0.04
CA ALA A 226 14.21 -9.58 -0.29
C ALA A 226 15.36 -8.58 -0.28
N ARG A 227 15.42 -7.72 -1.29
CA ARG A 227 16.32 -6.56 -1.30
C ARG A 227 15.69 -5.45 -0.45
N ILE A 228 16.51 -4.72 0.30
CA ILE A 228 16.04 -3.57 1.10
C ILE A 228 16.60 -2.30 0.46
N HIS A 229 15.72 -1.35 0.17
CA HIS A 229 16.11 -0.14 -0.55
C HIS A 229 15.50 1.10 0.12
N GLY A 230 16.37 2.01 0.61
CA GLY A 230 15.96 3.32 1.11
C GLY A 230 15.84 4.32 -0.03
N ILE A 231 14.76 5.06 -0.09
CA ILE A 231 14.55 6.12 -1.09
C ILE A 231 14.98 7.45 -0.47
N PRO A 232 16.03 8.08 -0.99
CA PRO A 232 16.60 9.29 -0.40
C PRO A 232 15.60 10.44 -0.35
N LYS A 233 15.54 11.12 0.82
CA LYS A 233 14.74 12.34 1.03
C LYS A 233 13.25 12.16 0.78
N MET A 234 12.71 10.97 1.03
CA MET A 234 11.28 10.68 0.93
C MET A 234 10.71 10.35 2.31
N ALA A 235 9.51 10.83 2.57
CA ALA A 235 8.67 10.40 3.67
C ALA A 235 7.83 9.18 3.26
N HIS A 236 6.99 8.71 4.18
CA HIS A 236 6.07 7.61 3.96
C HIS A 236 5.09 7.94 2.82
N ALA A 237 4.97 7.05 1.84
CA ALA A 237 4.09 7.16 0.67
C ALA A 237 4.34 8.36 -0.27
N GLU A 238 5.22 9.28 0.08
CA GLU A 238 5.48 10.50 -0.69
C GLU A 238 5.89 10.21 -2.13
N LEU A 239 6.74 9.20 -2.33
CA LEU A 239 7.22 8.88 -3.68
C LEU A 239 6.08 8.51 -4.63
N VAL A 240 5.16 7.66 -4.19
CA VAL A 240 4.08 7.15 -5.04
C VAL A 240 2.94 8.15 -5.23
N MET A 241 2.72 9.04 -4.27
CA MET A 241 1.61 10.00 -4.31
C MET A 241 2.01 11.34 -4.93
N VAL A 242 3.24 11.78 -4.69
CA VAL A 242 3.67 13.16 -5.00
C VAL A 242 4.63 13.21 -6.19
N HIS A 243 5.37 12.13 -6.43
CA HIS A 243 6.41 12.09 -7.47
C HIS A 243 6.17 10.96 -8.48
N PRO A 244 5.04 10.98 -9.22
CA PRO A 244 4.61 9.87 -10.07
C PRO A 244 5.64 9.45 -11.12
N GLU A 245 6.31 10.39 -11.77
CA GLU A 245 7.35 10.11 -12.77
C GLU A 245 8.56 9.42 -12.14
N LYS A 246 9.00 9.92 -10.99
CA LYS A 246 10.13 9.34 -10.24
C LYS A 246 9.77 7.96 -9.70
N PHE A 247 8.56 7.80 -9.17
CA PHE A 247 8.04 6.50 -8.75
C PHE A 247 8.06 5.50 -9.91
N CYS A 248 7.46 5.86 -11.05
CA CYS A 248 7.42 5.01 -12.23
C CYS A 248 8.81 4.63 -12.73
N TRP A 249 9.76 5.55 -12.71
CA TRP A 249 11.15 5.27 -13.08
C TRP A 249 11.79 4.21 -12.16
N TYR A 250 11.64 4.32 -10.84
CA TYR A 250 12.15 3.33 -9.88
C TYR A 250 11.42 1.99 -10.03
N ALA A 251 10.10 2.03 -10.13
CA ALA A 251 9.26 0.84 -10.24
C ALA A 251 9.56 0.06 -11.53
N GLU A 252 9.60 0.74 -12.68
CA GLU A 252 9.92 0.13 -13.96
C GLU A 252 11.30 -0.51 -13.95
N LYS A 253 12.31 0.20 -13.44
CA LYS A 253 13.66 -0.34 -13.32
C LYS A 253 13.69 -1.65 -12.55
N PHE A 254 12.90 -1.82 -11.51
CA PHE A 254 12.82 -3.07 -10.76
C PHE A 254 11.89 -4.08 -11.41
N LEU A 255 10.71 -3.66 -11.86
CA LEU A 255 9.67 -4.55 -12.37
C LEU A 255 9.96 -5.10 -13.76
N THR A 256 10.82 -4.42 -14.57
CA THR A 256 11.08 -4.81 -15.97
C THR A 256 12.48 -5.37 -16.21
N LEU A 257 13.39 -5.34 -15.23
CA LEU A 257 14.73 -5.92 -15.41
C LEU A 257 14.60 -7.37 -15.89
N GLN A 258 14.93 -7.59 -17.17
CA GLN A 258 15.20 -8.94 -17.68
C GLN A 258 16.35 -9.52 -16.86
N THR A 259 16.29 -10.82 -16.63
CA THR A 259 17.34 -11.59 -15.93
C THR A 259 18.64 -11.52 -16.73
N GLU A 260 19.35 -10.43 -16.63
CA GLU A 260 20.78 -10.37 -16.97
C GLU A 260 21.48 -9.86 -15.73
N GLU A 261 22.29 -10.72 -15.25
CA GLU A 261 23.32 -10.73 -14.20
C GLU A 261 22.98 -11.65 -13.05
N ALA A 262 23.37 -12.91 -13.32
CA ALA A 262 23.69 -13.88 -12.27
C ALA A 262 24.99 -13.48 -11.56
#